data_656dda54852b670cb6ed6b9613ebb9e0
#
_entry.id   656dda54852b670cb6ed6b9613ebb9e0
#
_cell.length_a   1.000
_cell.length_b   1.000
_cell.length_c   1.000
_cell.angle_alpha   90.00
_cell.angle_beta   90.00
_cell.angle_gamma   90.00
#
_symmetry.space_group_name_H-M   'P 1'
#
loop_
_entity.id
_entity.type
_entity.pdbx_description
1 polymer ?
#
loop_
_entity_poly.entity_id
_entity_poly.type
_entity_poly.pdbx_seq_one_letter_code
_entity_poly.pdbx_strand_id
1 'polypeptide(L)'
;DITTVEQAKENFKDLFGINSNDNLNFSNYISNQFIIDDRVCLNGNKLMFLEPLEANSNPAYVQATNRYLSYMLGRMSKKQVYDEIFSYVLKIQNYLLWLYQSGSKYDTPFWDYATSLKFEDNLFDALVNVCDNRSMESIWSLMDSGDVPEQYGQWDLSSIKTWIQNTK
;
A
#
# COMPACT_ATOMS: atom_id res chain seq x y z
N ASP A 1 13.91 12.21 9.47
CA ASP A 1 14.50 10.87 9.58
C ASP A 1 14.58 10.49 11.05
N ILE A 2 14.02 9.34 11.42
CA ILE A 2 13.92 8.88 12.82
C ILE A 2 15.19 8.11 13.21
N THR A 3 15.86 7.50 12.23
CA THR A 3 17.11 6.73 12.42
C THR A 3 18.14 7.20 11.42
N THR A 4 19.37 7.47 11.86
CA THR A 4 20.48 7.78 10.95
C THR A 4 20.98 6.51 10.26
N VAL A 5 21.69 6.66 9.13
CA VAL A 5 22.33 5.54 8.42
C VAL A 5 23.32 4.80 9.34
N GLU A 6 24.05 5.54 10.16
CA GLU A 6 25.02 4.99 11.11
C GLU A 6 24.33 4.13 12.17
N GLN A 7 23.23 4.64 12.77
CA GLN A 7 22.45 3.89 13.73
C GLN A 7 21.83 2.62 13.11
N ALA A 8 21.33 2.71 11.86
CA ALA A 8 20.79 1.54 11.17
C ALA A 8 21.88 0.48 10.92
N LYS A 9 23.10 0.89 10.53
CA LYS A 9 24.23 -0.02 10.33
C LYS A 9 24.68 -0.66 11.63
N GLU A 10 24.71 0.10 12.73
CA GLU A 10 25.06 -0.43 14.05
C GLU A 10 24.02 -1.46 14.52
N ASN A 11 22.73 -1.16 14.44
CA ASN A 11 21.66 -2.10 14.74
C ASN A 11 21.74 -3.38 13.88
N PHE A 12 22.03 -3.24 12.59
CA PHE A 12 22.20 -4.38 11.71
C PHE A 12 23.39 -5.25 12.12
N LYS A 13 24.50 -4.63 12.47
CA LYS A 13 25.67 -5.33 13.00
C LYS A 13 25.39 -6.06 14.30
N ASP A 14 24.67 -5.41 15.23
CA ASP A 14 24.33 -6.01 16.53
C ASP A 14 23.38 -7.20 16.37
N LEU A 15 22.43 -7.13 15.45
CA LEU A 15 21.47 -8.20 15.22
C LEU A 15 22.04 -9.39 14.45
N PHE A 16 22.90 -9.14 13.47
CA PHE A 16 23.35 -10.16 12.53
C PHE A 16 24.83 -10.48 12.58
N GLY A 17 25.62 -9.71 13.34
CA GLY A 17 27.08 -9.85 13.41
C GLY A 17 27.81 -9.45 12.11
N ILE A 18 27.14 -8.75 11.19
CA ILE A 18 27.67 -8.39 9.87
C ILE A 18 27.86 -6.88 9.77
N ASN A 19 29.05 -6.46 9.34
CA ASN A 19 29.28 -5.06 9.00
C ASN A 19 28.76 -4.76 7.58
N SER A 20 27.82 -3.83 7.46
CA SER A 20 27.37 -3.31 6.17
C SER A 20 28.09 -2.01 5.84
N ASN A 21 28.80 -1.99 4.72
CA ASN A 21 29.47 -0.79 4.22
C ASN A 21 28.56 0.03 3.30
N ASP A 22 27.55 -0.62 2.72
CA ASP A 22 26.66 -0.03 1.75
C ASP A 22 25.30 0.28 2.35
N ASN A 23 24.64 1.30 1.82
CA ASN A 23 23.24 1.60 2.05
C ASN A 23 22.58 2.03 0.75
N LEU A 24 21.32 1.66 0.58
CA LEU A 24 20.49 2.09 -0.53
C LEU A 24 19.39 3.01 0.02
N ASN A 25 19.35 4.22 -0.49
CA ASN A 25 18.26 5.16 -0.21
C ASN A 25 17.19 5.03 -1.28
N PHE A 26 15.96 4.89 -0.86
CA PHE A 26 14.80 4.92 -1.75
C PHE A 26 13.66 5.68 -1.08
N SER A 27 12.74 6.15 -1.90
CA SER A 27 11.48 6.76 -1.43
C SER A 27 10.31 6.21 -2.24
N ASN A 28 9.16 6.14 -1.60
CA ASN A 28 7.92 5.80 -2.29
C ASN A 28 7.61 6.87 -3.33
N TYR A 29 7.18 6.46 -4.50
CA TYR A 29 6.73 7.35 -5.55
C TYR A 29 5.76 6.67 -6.51
N ILE A 30 4.97 7.48 -7.18
CA ILE A 30 4.20 7.12 -8.35
C ILE A 30 4.50 8.13 -9.46
N SER A 31 4.70 7.65 -10.67
CA SER A 31 4.93 8.52 -11.83
C SER A 31 3.72 9.42 -12.07
N ASN A 32 3.96 10.65 -12.45
CA ASN A 32 2.92 11.58 -12.90
C ASN A 32 2.47 11.33 -14.34
N GLN A 33 3.13 10.43 -15.05
CA GLN A 33 2.84 10.08 -16.43
C GLN A 33 3.00 8.58 -16.62
N PHE A 34 1.95 7.88 -17.05
CA PHE A 34 1.95 6.42 -17.19
C PHE A 34 2.12 5.97 -18.65
N ILE A 35 1.66 6.78 -19.60
CA ILE A 35 1.79 6.53 -21.04
C ILE A 35 2.45 7.76 -21.67
N ILE A 36 3.62 7.54 -22.27
CA ILE A 36 4.44 8.56 -22.91
C ILE A 36 4.21 8.48 -24.43
N ASP A 37 3.89 9.62 -25.04
CA ASP A 37 3.70 9.78 -26.50
C ASP A 37 2.77 8.72 -27.12
N ASP A 38 1.79 8.26 -26.35
CA ASP A 38 0.80 7.22 -26.71
C ASP A 38 1.41 5.86 -27.15
N ARG A 39 2.70 5.65 -26.88
CA ARG A 39 3.47 4.49 -27.35
C ARG A 39 4.22 3.74 -26.26
N VAL A 40 4.67 4.42 -25.22
CA VAL A 40 5.48 3.82 -24.16
C VAL A 40 4.66 3.78 -22.89
N CYS A 41 4.33 2.58 -22.43
CA CYS A 41 3.67 2.36 -21.15
C CYS A 41 4.73 2.09 -20.07
N LEU A 42 4.75 2.92 -19.03
CA LEU A 42 5.66 2.74 -17.91
C LEU A 42 5.18 1.57 -17.04
N ASN A 43 6.12 0.72 -16.62
CA ASN A 43 5.84 -0.38 -15.67
C ASN A 43 7.02 -0.61 -14.72
N GLY A 44 6.83 -1.49 -13.73
CA GLY A 44 7.85 -1.74 -12.71
C GLY A 44 8.25 -0.46 -11.99
N ASN A 45 9.49 -0.39 -11.58
CA ASN A 45 10.04 0.78 -10.87
C ASN A 45 10.08 2.07 -11.69
N LYS A 46 9.69 2.09 -12.96
CA LYS A 46 9.50 3.34 -13.71
C LYS A 46 8.09 3.90 -13.54
N LEU A 47 7.12 3.04 -13.30
CA LEU A 47 5.75 3.45 -13.03
C LEU A 47 5.61 3.96 -11.60
N MET A 48 6.06 3.17 -10.65
CA MET A 48 5.96 3.46 -9.22
C MET A 48 6.93 2.62 -8.42
N PHE A 49 7.23 3.08 -7.22
CA PHE A 49 7.85 2.30 -6.17
C PHE A 49 7.12 2.55 -4.86
N LEU A 50 6.63 1.49 -4.27
CA LEU A 50 6.10 1.49 -2.91
C LEU A 50 7.03 0.69 -2.02
N GLU A 51 6.97 0.96 -0.75
CA GLU A 51 7.62 0.17 0.27
C GLU A 51 7.37 -1.34 0.03
N PRO A 52 8.41 -2.20 0.19
CA PRO A 52 8.32 -3.62 -0.16
C PRO A 52 7.48 -4.49 0.79
N LEU A 53 6.87 -3.92 1.84
CA LEU A 53 6.00 -4.66 2.74
C LEU A 53 4.93 -5.41 1.93
N GLU A 54 4.81 -6.72 2.17
CA GLU A 54 3.87 -7.63 1.48
C GLU A 54 4.05 -7.70 -0.04
N ALA A 55 5.17 -7.21 -0.59
CA ALA A 55 5.47 -7.21 -2.03
C ALA A 55 4.36 -6.58 -2.90
N ASN A 56 3.61 -5.63 -2.36
CA ASN A 56 2.42 -5.02 -2.98
C ASN A 56 2.68 -4.33 -4.32
N SER A 57 3.91 -3.99 -4.64
CA SER A 57 4.26 -3.44 -5.96
C SER A 57 4.02 -4.43 -7.11
N ASN A 58 4.21 -5.72 -6.89
CA ASN A 58 4.06 -6.74 -7.94
C ASN A 58 2.62 -6.84 -8.47
N PRO A 59 1.58 -7.00 -7.63
CA PRO A 59 0.20 -6.94 -8.09
C PRO A 59 -0.15 -5.65 -8.84
N ALA A 60 0.38 -4.51 -8.41
CA ALA A 60 0.14 -3.24 -9.08
C ALA A 60 0.75 -3.20 -10.49
N TYR A 61 1.91 -3.79 -10.71
CA TYR A 61 2.51 -3.90 -12.05
C TYR A 61 1.68 -4.78 -12.97
N VAL A 62 1.11 -5.87 -12.46
CA VAL A 62 0.19 -6.74 -13.22
C VAL A 62 -1.09 -5.99 -13.57
N GLN A 63 -1.67 -5.27 -12.63
CA GLN A 63 -2.87 -4.45 -12.87
C GLN A 63 -2.60 -3.35 -13.91
N ALA A 64 -1.47 -2.66 -13.82
CA ALA A 64 -1.06 -1.67 -14.81
C ALA A 64 -0.96 -2.29 -16.21
N THR A 65 -0.35 -3.47 -16.33
CA THR A 65 -0.22 -4.18 -17.61
C THR A 65 -1.60 -4.49 -18.21
N ASN A 66 -2.56 -4.96 -17.42
CA ASN A 66 -3.92 -5.23 -17.87
C ASN A 66 -4.64 -3.95 -18.37
N ARG A 67 -4.44 -2.81 -17.70
CA ARG A 67 -5.00 -1.52 -18.13
C ARG A 67 -4.36 -1.02 -19.41
N TYR A 68 -3.05 -1.19 -19.56
CA TYR A 68 -2.34 -0.86 -20.81
C TYR A 68 -2.83 -1.71 -21.98
N LEU A 69 -3.06 -3.01 -21.77
CA LEU A 69 -3.66 -3.87 -22.81
C LEU A 69 -5.04 -3.36 -23.21
N SER A 70 -5.87 -2.98 -22.25
CA SER A 70 -7.20 -2.41 -22.52
C SER A 70 -7.11 -1.09 -23.29
N TYR A 71 -6.12 -0.24 -22.99
CA TYR A 71 -5.85 0.97 -23.74
C TYR A 71 -5.43 0.68 -25.19
N MET A 72 -4.48 -0.22 -25.39
CA MET A 72 -4.00 -0.61 -26.73
C MET A 72 -5.11 -1.22 -27.59
N LEU A 73 -6.06 -1.89 -26.98
CA LEU A 73 -7.25 -2.45 -27.65
C LEU A 73 -8.38 -1.41 -27.86
N GLY A 74 -8.15 -0.14 -27.53
CA GLY A 74 -9.13 0.93 -27.66
C GLY A 74 -10.34 0.84 -26.71
N ARG A 75 -10.22 0.03 -25.64
CA ARG A 75 -11.30 -0.19 -24.65
C ARG A 75 -11.27 0.83 -23.52
N MET A 76 -10.14 1.50 -23.31
CA MET A 76 -9.93 2.52 -22.30
C MET A 76 -9.23 3.73 -22.88
N SER A 77 -9.56 4.91 -22.40
CA SER A 77 -8.82 6.13 -22.67
C SER A 77 -7.58 6.21 -21.76
N LYS A 78 -6.60 7.04 -22.15
CA LYS A 78 -5.40 7.32 -21.36
C LYS A 78 -5.74 7.82 -19.94
N LYS A 79 -6.79 8.66 -19.84
CA LYS A 79 -7.26 9.16 -18.54
C LYS A 79 -7.82 8.05 -17.66
N GLN A 80 -8.63 7.16 -18.21
CA GLN A 80 -9.15 6.02 -17.45
C GLN A 80 -8.05 5.09 -16.96
N VAL A 81 -7.04 4.83 -17.80
CA VAL A 81 -5.86 4.05 -17.36
C VAL A 81 -5.17 4.71 -16.17
N TYR A 82 -4.96 6.04 -16.25
CA TYR A 82 -4.34 6.78 -15.15
C TYR A 82 -5.19 6.68 -13.87
N ASP A 83 -6.46 7.02 -13.97
CA ASP A 83 -7.36 7.07 -12.81
C ASP A 83 -7.46 5.71 -12.12
N GLU A 84 -7.56 4.60 -12.88
CA GLU A 84 -7.68 3.26 -12.31
C GLU A 84 -6.38 2.76 -11.67
N ILE A 85 -5.22 2.96 -12.33
CA ILE A 85 -3.93 2.58 -11.74
C ILE A 85 -3.66 3.42 -10.50
N PHE A 86 -3.88 4.73 -10.57
CA PHE A 86 -3.65 5.63 -9.44
C PHE A 86 -4.53 5.29 -8.25
N SER A 87 -5.82 5.07 -8.47
CA SER A 87 -6.75 4.62 -7.43
C SER A 87 -6.31 3.29 -6.78
N TYR A 88 -5.85 2.33 -7.59
CA TYR A 88 -5.37 1.06 -7.07
C TYR A 88 -4.13 1.25 -6.18
N VAL A 89 -3.18 2.10 -6.61
CA VAL A 89 -1.97 2.39 -5.83
C VAL A 89 -2.30 3.10 -4.53
N LEU A 90 -3.22 4.07 -4.53
CA LEU A 90 -3.67 4.74 -3.30
C LEU A 90 -4.26 3.76 -2.29
N LYS A 91 -5.05 2.80 -2.74
CA LYS A 91 -5.58 1.75 -1.85
C LYS A 91 -4.48 0.93 -1.21
N ILE A 92 -3.44 0.58 -1.98
CA ILE A 92 -2.27 -0.11 -1.42
C ILE A 92 -1.55 0.77 -0.40
N GLN A 93 -1.32 2.05 -0.68
CA GLN A 93 -0.67 2.97 0.25
C GLN A 93 -1.46 3.10 1.56
N ASN A 94 -2.76 3.27 1.49
CA ASN A 94 -3.62 3.34 2.67
C ASN A 94 -3.60 2.04 3.48
N TYR A 95 -3.59 0.90 2.80
CA TYR A 95 -3.47 -0.41 3.46
C TYR A 95 -2.11 -0.56 4.18
N LEU A 96 -1.01 -0.20 3.53
CA LEU A 96 0.32 -0.23 4.15
C LEU A 96 0.39 0.71 5.36
N LEU A 97 -0.14 1.93 5.22
CA LEU A 97 -0.21 2.87 6.32
C LEU A 97 -0.98 2.31 7.51
N TRP A 98 -2.11 1.66 7.23
CA TRP A 98 -2.91 1.01 8.27
C TRP A 98 -2.15 -0.12 8.98
N LEU A 99 -1.39 -0.94 8.26
CA LEU A 99 -0.53 -1.97 8.85
C LEU A 99 0.50 -1.35 9.82
N TYR A 100 1.10 -0.23 9.44
CA TYR A 100 2.02 0.50 10.32
C TYR A 100 1.34 1.10 11.53
N GLN A 101 0.13 1.62 11.39
CA GLN A 101 -0.61 2.22 12.50
C GLN A 101 -1.14 1.22 13.51
N SER A 102 -1.52 0.02 13.07
CA SER A 102 -2.24 -0.95 13.89
C SER A 102 -1.40 -2.16 14.29
N GLY A 103 -0.22 -2.37 13.69
CA GLY A 103 0.56 -3.60 13.85
C GLY A 103 1.58 -3.60 14.98
N SER A 104 1.96 -2.47 15.54
CA SER A 104 3.02 -2.43 16.53
C SER A 104 2.56 -1.97 17.91
N LYS A 105 3.09 -2.64 18.92
CA LYS A 105 2.94 -2.28 20.34
C LYS A 105 4.23 -1.71 20.94
N TYR A 106 5.25 -1.45 20.11
CA TYR A 106 6.51 -0.89 20.61
C TYR A 106 6.38 0.62 20.80
N ASP A 107 6.78 1.08 21.98
CA ASP A 107 6.86 2.48 22.35
C ASP A 107 8.21 3.05 21.84
N THR A 108 8.22 3.52 20.60
CA THR A 108 9.38 4.14 19.97
C THR A 108 8.99 5.33 19.10
N PRO A 109 9.89 6.30 18.89
CA PRO A 109 9.61 7.47 18.05
C PRO A 109 9.13 7.14 16.61
N PHE A 110 9.54 5.99 16.07
CA PHE A 110 9.06 5.54 14.76
C PHE A 110 7.57 5.19 14.81
N TRP A 111 7.14 4.43 15.82
CA TRP A 111 5.76 4.01 15.92
C TRP A 111 4.84 5.15 16.34
N ASP A 112 5.32 6.08 17.16
CA ASP A 112 4.60 7.33 17.46
C ASP A 112 4.35 8.14 16.20
N TYR A 113 5.38 8.26 15.34
CA TYR A 113 5.23 8.90 14.04
C TYR A 113 4.25 8.13 13.15
N ALA A 114 4.39 6.82 13.00
CA ALA A 114 3.52 6.01 12.14
C ALA A 114 2.05 6.11 12.55
N THR A 115 1.75 6.06 13.84
CA THR A 115 0.39 6.20 14.36
C THR A 115 -0.19 7.62 14.21
N SER A 116 0.66 8.63 14.08
CA SER A 116 0.23 10.02 13.84
C SER A 116 -0.17 10.32 12.41
N LEU A 117 0.21 9.48 11.45
CA LEU A 117 -0.12 9.64 10.04
C LEU A 117 -1.63 9.46 9.81
N LYS A 118 -2.18 10.19 8.84
CA LYS A 118 -3.60 10.12 8.50
C LYS A 118 -3.80 9.41 7.17
N PHE A 119 -4.90 8.70 7.06
CA PHE A 119 -5.36 8.15 5.79
C PHE A 119 -5.83 9.28 4.86
N GLU A 120 -5.55 9.12 3.58
CA GLU A 120 -6.08 10.01 2.54
C GLU A 120 -7.43 9.54 2.01
N ASP A 121 -7.80 8.28 2.27
CA ASP A 121 -9.04 7.65 1.83
C ASP A 121 -10.04 7.55 2.99
N ASN A 122 -11.10 8.35 2.93
CA ASN A 122 -12.15 8.36 3.94
C ASN A 122 -12.90 7.02 4.03
N LEU A 123 -12.97 6.25 2.95
CA LEU A 123 -13.58 4.91 2.97
C LEU A 123 -12.75 3.95 3.79
N PHE A 124 -11.44 4.07 3.73
CA PHE A 124 -10.54 3.23 4.52
C PHE A 124 -10.62 3.57 6.01
N ASP A 125 -10.67 4.87 6.35
CA ASP A 125 -10.93 5.30 7.73
C ASP A 125 -12.26 4.73 8.25
N ALA A 126 -13.32 4.81 7.46
CA ALA A 126 -14.60 4.23 7.81
C ALA A 126 -14.52 2.71 8.01
N LEU A 127 -13.79 2.00 7.14
CA LEU A 127 -13.57 0.56 7.26
C LEU A 127 -12.82 0.19 8.54
N VAL A 128 -11.75 0.89 8.86
CA VAL A 128 -10.98 0.66 10.09
C VAL A 128 -11.87 0.85 11.32
N ASN A 129 -12.61 1.95 11.38
CA ASN A 129 -13.55 2.23 12.46
C ASN A 129 -14.65 1.17 12.58
N VAL A 130 -15.17 0.69 11.46
CA VAL A 130 -16.17 -0.37 11.41
C VAL A 130 -15.59 -1.69 11.90
N CYS A 131 -14.37 -2.04 11.44
CA CYS A 131 -13.71 -3.28 11.84
C CYS A 131 -13.38 -3.32 13.32
N ASP A 132 -13.06 -2.17 13.92
CA ASP A 132 -12.77 -2.09 15.35
C ASP A 132 -13.98 -2.31 16.23
N ASN A 133 -15.16 -1.90 15.79
CA ASN A 133 -16.36 -1.83 16.61
C ASN A 133 -17.47 -2.84 16.22
N ARG A 134 -17.27 -3.67 15.18
CA ARG A 134 -18.35 -4.52 14.65
C ARG A 134 -17.98 -5.98 14.50
N SER A 135 -19.01 -6.82 14.52
CA SER A 135 -18.89 -8.27 14.28
C SER A 135 -18.55 -8.59 12.81
N MET A 136 -18.12 -9.82 12.55
CA MET A 136 -17.85 -10.34 11.20
C MET A 136 -19.08 -10.22 10.29
N GLU A 137 -20.26 -10.55 10.81
CA GLU A 137 -21.52 -10.50 10.07
C GLU A 137 -21.83 -9.08 9.60
N SER A 138 -21.52 -8.07 10.42
CA SER A 138 -21.71 -6.66 10.05
C SER A 138 -20.79 -6.23 8.93
N ILE A 139 -19.56 -6.77 8.85
CA ILE A 139 -18.63 -6.48 7.76
C ILE A 139 -19.05 -7.18 6.47
N TRP A 140 -19.47 -8.44 6.57
CA TRP A 140 -20.04 -9.15 5.41
C TRP A 140 -21.22 -8.39 4.83
N SER A 141 -22.11 -7.87 5.68
CA SER A 141 -23.24 -7.06 5.24
C SER A 141 -22.82 -5.77 4.51
N LEU A 142 -21.74 -5.12 4.94
CA LEU A 142 -21.20 -3.95 4.25
C LEU A 142 -20.58 -4.30 2.90
N MET A 143 -19.93 -5.46 2.79
CA MET A 143 -19.42 -5.94 1.50
C MET A 143 -20.55 -6.24 0.53
N ASP A 144 -21.58 -6.93 1.00
CA ASP A 144 -22.76 -7.30 0.21
C ASP A 144 -23.55 -6.07 -0.25
N SER A 145 -23.58 -5.00 0.52
CA SER A 145 -24.22 -3.73 0.15
C SER A 145 -23.46 -2.95 -0.93
N GLY A 146 -22.17 -3.29 -1.16
CA GLY A 146 -21.29 -2.55 -2.07
C GLY A 146 -20.84 -1.18 -1.57
N ASP A 147 -21.12 -0.85 -0.29
CA ASP A 147 -20.76 0.44 0.30
C ASP A 147 -19.27 0.58 0.60
N VAL A 148 -18.52 -0.52 0.59
CA VAL A 148 -17.07 -0.54 0.77
C VAL A 148 -16.39 -1.37 -0.31
N PRO A 149 -15.16 -1.02 -0.70
CA PRO A 149 -14.41 -1.81 -1.69
C PRO A 149 -14.17 -3.23 -1.19
N GLU A 150 -14.34 -4.22 -2.07
CA GLU A 150 -14.08 -5.62 -1.75
C GLU A 150 -12.59 -5.93 -1.54
N GLN A 151 -11.69 -5.08 -2.06
CA GLN A 151 -10.25 -5.31 -2.02
C GLN A 151 -9.45 -4.03 -1.80
N TYR A 152 -8.38 -4.15 -1.02
CA TYR A 152 -7.30 -3.18 -0.88
C TYR A 152 -6.01 -3.79 -1.42
N GLY A 153 -5.66 -3.45 -2.67
CA GLY A 153 -4.56 -4.10 -3.37
C GLY A 153 -4.88 -5.58 -3.61
N GLN A 154 -4.10 -6.48 -3.03
CA GLN A 154 -4.33 -7.93 -3.09
C GLN A 154 -5.13 -8.48 -1.89
N TRP A 155 -5.51 -7.63 -0.94
CA TRP A 155 -6.17 -8.03 0.31
C TRP A 155 -7.66 -7.77 0.24
N ASP A 156 -8.44 -8.80 0.48
CA ASP A 156 -9.87 -8.67 0.65
C ASP A 156 -10.25 -8.27 2.09
N LEU A 157 -11.50 -7.87 2.28
CA LEU A 157 -11.97 -7.44 3.59
C LEU A 157 -11.96 -8.55 4.64
N SER A 158 -12.09 -9.80 4.23
CA SER A 158 -12.03 -10.95 5.16
C SER A 158 -10.63 -11.14 5.72
N SER A 159 -9.60 -10.96 4.88
CA SER A 159 -8.20 -11.00 5.28
C SER A 159 -7.86 -9.86 6.23
N ILE A 160 -8.29 -8.63 5.90
CA ILE A 160 -8.11 -7.45 6.76
C ILE A 160 -8.73 -7.68 8.13
N LYS A 161 -9.95 -8.20 8.17
CA LYS A 161 -10.61 -8.48 9.44
C LYS A 161 -9.93 -9.57 10.24
N THR A 162 -9.52 -10.66 9.60
CA THR A 162 -8.78 -11.73 10.29
C THR A 162 -7.52 -11.17 10.94
N TRP A 163 -6.83 -10.27 10.24
CA TRP A 163 -5.67 -9.58 10.77
C TRP A 163 -6.02 -8.73 11.99
N ILE A 164 -7.08 -7.92 11.94
CA ILE A 164 -7.56 -7.11 13.09
C ILE A 164 -7.87 -8.01 14.30
N GLN A 165 -8.53 -9.14 14.08
CA GLN A 165 -8.87 -10.07 15.17
C GLN A 165 -7.65 -10.69 15.85
N ASN A 166 -6.57 -10.88 15.11
CA ASN A 166 -5.34 -11.50 15.61
C ASN A 166 -4.33 -10.49 16.19
N THR A 167 -4.52 -9.20 15.97
CA THR A 167 -3.64 -8.14 16.50
C THR A 167 -4.17 -7.48 17.79
N LYS A 168 -5.39 -7.76 18.16
CA LYS A 168 -5.99 -7.38 19.45
C LYS A 168 -5.70 -8.44 20.51
#